data_f8247a6dc2f8689e902957ecf514e1e7
#
_entry.id   f8247a6dc2f8689e902957ecf514e1e7
#
_cell.length_a   1.000
_cell.length_b   1.000
_cell.length_c   1.000
_cell.angle_alpha   90.00
_cell.angle_beta   90.00
_cell.angle_gamma   90.00
#
_symmetry.space_group_name_H-M   'P 1'
#
loop_
_entity.id
_entity.type
_entity.pdbx_description
1 polymer ?
#
loop_
_entity_poly.entity_id
_entity_poly.type
_entity_poly.pdbx_seq_one_letter_code
_entity_poly.pdbx_strand_id
1 'polypeptide(L)'
;MYTQSFSVADGDKPRGPKAAPAPLSADEQAREDAFDARIADDGRIEPRDWMPDAYRKTLVRQISQHAHSEIVGMLPEGNWISRAPSLKRKAILIAKVQDEGGHGLYLYSAAETLGTSRDEMLAALHSGRAKYSSIFNYPTLNWADVGVIGWLVDGAAIMNQIPLCRCSYGPYARAMVRVCKEESFHQRQGYEALLVMMRGTEEQRAMVQDAVNRWWWKCLAMFGPPDDNSPNSALGMKWGIKRISNDELRQKFVDATVPQAKVLGVTLPDPDLKWNEARGHHDYGQIDWDEFWSTVNGNGPCNKERLGARVKAWNDGAWVREAALAHAAKQQQRQMKEAA
;
A
#
# COMPACT_ATOMS: atom_id res chain seq x y z
N MET A 1 -30.35 7.53 -11.00
CA MET A 1 -31.09 7.04 -9.84
C MET A 1 -30.42 5.74 -9.38
N TYR A 2 -29.36 5.83 -8.54
CA TYR A 2 -28.69 4.71 -7.89
C TYR A 2 -28.59 5.03 -6.41
N THR A 3 -29.71 4.84 -5.72
CA THR A 3 -29.76 4.70 -4.28
C THR A 3 -29.62 3.22 -3.94
N GLN A 4 -28.43 2.67 -4.02
CA GLN A 4 -28.09 1.49 -3.23
C GLN A 4 -27.29 2.00 -2.04
N SER A 5 -27.96 2.04 -0.89
CA SER A 5 -27.32 2.04 0.40
C SER A 5 -26.37 0.86 0.43
N PHE A 6 -25.07 1.14 0.37
CA PHE A 6 -24.06 0.14 0.67
C PHE A 6 -24.17 -0.17 2.16
N SER A 7 -24.99 -1.16 2.50
CA SER A 7 -24.85 -1.84 3.77
C SER A 7 -23.43 -2.40 3.78
N VAL A 8 -22.67 -2.07 4.81
CA VAL A 8 -21.44 -2.75 5.17
C VAL A 8 -21.78 -4.24 5.20
N ALA A 9 -21.42 -4.94 4.12
CA ALA A 9 -21.66 -6.36 4.03
C ALA A 9 -20.78 -7.04 5.09
N ASP A 10 -21.42 -7.61 6.09
CA ASP A 10 -21.03 -8.77 6.89
C ASP A 10 -19.53 -8.99 7.17
N GLY A 11 -18.85 -7.97 7.67
CA GLY A 11 -17.52 -8.15 8.23
C GLY A 11 -17.54 -7.84 9.71
N ASP A 12 -17.79 -8.83 10.55
CA ASP A 12 -17.80 -8.88 12.01
C ASP A 12 -19.17 -8.89 12.70
N LYS A 13 -20.02 -9.80 12.26
CA LYS A 13 -20.87 -10.47 13.25
C LYS A 13 -19.96 -11.42 14.06
N PRO A 14 -20.06 -11.45 15.40
CA PRO A 14 -19.35 -12.44 16.18
C PRO A 14 -19.75 -13.82 15.66
N ARG A 15 -18.85 -14.45 14.91
CA ARG A 15 -19.03 -15.85 14.52
C ARG A 15 -19.02 -16.62 15.84
N GLY A 16 -20.10 -17.36 16.07
CA GLY A 16 -20.15 -18.28 17.20
C GLY A 16 -18.88 -19.13 17.26
N PRO A 17 -18.54 -19.75 18.40
CA PRO A 17 -17.31 -20.47 18.57
C PRO A 17 -17.11 -21.42 17.41
N LYS A 18 -16.07 -21.17 16.58
CA LYS A 18 -15.68 -22.12 15.54
C LYS A 18 -15.35 -23.43 16.24
N ALA A 19 -15.97 -24.52 15.81
CA ALA A 19 -15.55 -25.83 16.22
C ALA A 19 -14.02 -25.94 16.11
N ALA A 20 -13.38 -26.52 17.11
CA ALA A 20 -11.94 -26.75 17.06
C ALA A 20 -11.63 -27.50 15.76
N PRO A 21 -10.59 -27.12 15.00
CA PRO A 21 -10.21 -27.85 13.80
C PRO A 21 -9.98 -29.32 14.14
N ALA A 22 -10.40 -30.22 13.26
CA ALA A 22 -10.11 -31.62 13.41
C ALA A 22 -8.57 -31.83 13.50
N PRO A 23 -8.11 -32.81 14.28
CA PRO A 23 -6.67 -33.10 14.35
C PRO A 23 -6.14 -33.45 12.95
N LEU A 24 -4.98 -32.89 12.64
CA LEU A 24 -4.30 -33.16 11.37
C LEU A 24 -3.92 -34.64 11.27
N SER A 25 -3.90 -35.17 10.06
CA SER A 25 -3.28 -36.49 9.79
C SER A 25 -1.77 -36.41 10.01
N ALA A 26 -1.11 -37.53 10.21
CA ALA A 26 0.35 -37.58 10.40
C ALA A 26 1.11 -36.96 9.21
N ASP A 27 0.62 -37.16 7.97
CA ASP A 27 1.21 -36.54 6.78
C ASP A 27 1.02 -35.04 6.71
N GLU A 28 -0.14 -34.52 7.12
CA GLU A 28 -0.40 -33.07 7.19
C GLU A 28 0.46 -32.44 8.27
N GLN A 29 0.59 -33.06 9.43
CA GLN A 29 1.45 -32.58 10.51
C GLN A 29 2.92 -32.53 10.06
N ALA A 30 3.42 -33.57 9.40
CA ALA A 30 4.79 -33.60 8.90
C ALA A 30 5.06 -32.46 7.86
N ARG A 31 4.07 -32.11 7.03
CA ARG A 31 4.17 -30.98 6.09
C ARG A 31 4.17 -29.63 6.81
N GLU A 32 3.35 -29.46 7.83
CA GLU A 32 3.35 -28.23 8.64
C GLU A 32 4.66 -28.08 9.40
N ASP A 33 5.18 -29.16 10.00
CA ASP A 33 6.48 -29.14 10.70
C ASP A 33 7.62 -28.77 9.75
N ALA A 34 7.63 -29.32 8.54
CA ALA A 34 8.63 -29.00 7.52
C ALA A 34 8.51 -27.54 7.03
N PHE A 35 7.30 -27.02 6.90
CA PHE A 35 7.04 -25.62 6.57
C PHE A 35 7.53 -24.70 7.69
N ASP A 36 7.16 -24.96 8.94
CA ASP A 36 7.57 -24.15 10.10
C ASP A 36 9.09 -24.18 10.29
N ALA A 37 9.75 -25.33 10.11
CA ALA A 37 11.21 -25.45 10.13
C ALA A 37 11.87 -24.59 9.04
N ARG A 38 11.31 -24.59 7.82
CA ARG A 38 11.81 -23.76 6.71
C ARG A 38 11.65 -22.27 6.99
N ILE A 39 10.53 -21.84 7.60
CA ILE A 39 10.35 -20.45 8.02
C ILE A 39 11.33 -20.07 9.13
N ALA A 40 11.56 -20.96 10.11
CA ALA A 40 12.49 -20.71 11.20
C ALA A 40 13.96 -20.58 10.72
N ASP A 41 14.32 -21.29 9.65
CA ASP A 41 15.64 -21.21 8.99
C ASP A 41 15.74 -20.04 7.97
N ASP A 42 14.83 -19.09 8.02
CA ASP A 42 14.73 -17.95 7.07
C ASP A 42 14.64 -18.40 5.58
N GLY A 43 14.17 -19.62 5.34
CA GLY A 43 13.99 -20.18 4.01
C GLY A 43 12.82 -19.56 3.27
N ARG A 44 12.91 -19.52 1.94
CA ARG A 44 11.84 -18.99 1.09
C ARG A 44 10.87 -20.06 0.63
N ILE A 45 9.61 -19.70 0.60
CA ILE A 45 8.52 -20.51 0.05
C ILE A 45 8.30 -20.05 -1.39
N GLU A 46 8.32 -20.98 -2.32
CA GLU A 46 8.11 -20.72 -3.75
C GLU A 46 6.71 -21.19 -4.20
N PRO A 47 6.20 -20.78 -5.37
CA PRO A 47 4.82 -21.08 -5.80
C PRO A 47 4.45 -22.57 -5.84
N ARG A 48 5.43 -23.45 -6.08
CA ARG A 48 5.22 -24.90 -6.15
C ARG A 48 5.42 -25.61 -4.82
N ASP A 49 5.93 -24.90 -3.81
CA ASP A 49 6.10 -25.47 -2.48
C ASP A 49 4.74 -25.65 -1.80
N TRP A 50 4.64 -26.68 -0.99
CA TRP A 50 3.50 -26.81 -0.10
C TRP A 50 3.51 -25.69 0.94
N MET A 51 2.34 -25.14 1.22
CA MET A 51 2.14 -24.12 2.24
C MET A 51 0.75 -24.26 2.88
N PRO A 52 0.59 -23.92 4.17
CA PRO A 52 -0.70 -23.91 4.82
C PRO A 52 -1.68 -22.95 4.13
N ASP A 53 -2.95 -23.32 4.06
CA ASP A 53 -4.01 -22.47 3.49
C ASP A 53 -4.11 -21.10 4.17
N ALA A 54 -3.89 -21.05 5.48
CA ALA A 54 -3.92 -19.80 6.23
C ALA A 54 -2.78 -18.84 5.83
N TYR A 55 -1.58 -19.39 5.57
CA TYR A 55 -0.45 -18.64 5.04
C TYR A 55 -0.77 -18.09 3.65
N ARG A 56 -1.24 -18.94 2.74
CA ARG A 56 -1.66 -18.57 1.37
C ARG A 56 -2.69 -17.46 1.38
N LYS A 57 -3.77 -17.59 2.16
CA LYS A 57 -4.83 -16.60 2.28
C LYS A 57 -4.31 -15.26 2.84
N THR A 58 -3.39 -15.30 3.78
CA THR A 58 -2.75 -14.09 4.33
C THR A 58 -1.91 -13.38 3.29
N LEU A 59 -1.12 -14.12 2.50
CA LEU A 59 -0.34 -13.55 1.40
C LEU A 59 -1.22 -12.95 0.31
N VAL A 60 -2.25 -13.67 -0.15
CA VAL A 60 -3.19 -13.15 -1.17
C VAL A 60 -3.79 -11.83 -0.70
N ARG A 61 -4.29 -11.78 0.53
CA ARG A 61 -4.86 -10.55 1.10
C ARG A 61 -3.84 -9.42 1.14
N GLN A 62 -2.63 -9.67 1.66
CA GLN A 62 -1.61 -8.64 1.84
C GLN A 62 -1.08 -8.14 0.50
N ILE A 63 -0.73 -9.04 -0.41
CA ILE A 63 -0.18 -8.67 -1.73
C ILE A 63 -1.24 -7.96 -2.58
N SER A 64 -2.49 -8.45 -2.58
CA SER A 64 -3.57 -7.79 -3.32
C SER A 64 -3.86 -6.40 -2.77
N GLN A 65 -3.91 -6.23 -1.43
CA GLN A 65 -4.11 -4.93 -0.82
C GLN A 65 -2.98 -3.96 -1.15
N HIS A 66 -1.73 -4.45 -1.20
CA HIS A 66 -0.57 -3.67 -1.61
C HIS A 66 -0.71 -3.26 -3.08
N ALA A 67 -0.96 -4.20 -4.00
CA ALA A 67 -1.18 -3.91 -5.41
C ALA A 67 -2.30 -2.89 -5.65
N HIS A 68 -3.42 -3.04 -4.91
CA HIS A 68 -4.52 -2.07 -4.96
C HIS A 68 -4.10 -0.69 -4.47
N SER A 69 -3.20 -0.62 -3.50
CA SER A 69 -2.66 0.65 -2.98
C SER A 69 -1.87 1.39 -4.03
N GLU A 70 -1.00 0.69 -4.78
CA GLU A 70 -0.25 1.27 -5.89
C GLU A 70 -1.19 1.85 -6.97
N ILE A 71 -2.19 1.06 -7.41
CA ILE A 71 -3.15 1.51 -8.43
C ILE A 71 -3.99 2.72 -7.96
N VAL A 72 -4.40 2.75 -6.69
CA VAL A 72 -5.16 3.90 -6.16
C VAL A 72 -4.23 5.09 -5.89
N GLY A 73 -2.99 4.83 -5.50
CA GLY A 73 -1.93 5.84 -5.28
C GLY A 73 -1.65 6.72 -6.49
N MET A 74 -1.85 6.19 -7.70
CA MET A 74 -1.77 6.97 -8.94
C MET A 74 -2.72 8.17 -8.99
N LEU A 75 -3.89 8.10 -8.34
CA LEU A 75 -4.95 9.11 -8.48
C LEU A 75 -4.61 10.47 -7.82
N PRO A 76 -4.14 10.53 -6.56
CA PRO A 76 -3.81 11.80 -5.91
C PRO A 76 -2.78 12.63 -6.66
N GLU A 77 -1.79 11.98 -7.25
CA GLU A 77 -0.68 12.63 -7.95
C GLU A 77 -0.95 12.76 -9.46
N GLY A 78 -1.58 11.78 -10.07
CA GLY A 78 -1.95 11.80 -11.50
C GLY A 78 -2.80 13.02 -11.87
N ASN A 79 -3.68 13.44 -10.97
CA ASN A 79 -4.48 14.66 -11.12
C ASN A 79 -3.64 15.96 -11.18
N TRP A 80 -2.36 15.91 -10.78
CA TRP A 80 -1.44 17.05 -10.79
C TRP A 80 -0.52 17.10 -12.00
N ILE A 81 -0.48 16.08 -12.85
CA ILE A 81 0.40 16.03 -14.03
C ILE A 81 0.22 17.28 -14.90
N SER A 82 -1.03 17.62 -15.25
CA SER A 82 -1.29 18.81 -16.09
C SER A 82 -1.03 20.13 -15.36
N ARG A 83 -1.11 20.15 -14.04
CA ARG A 83 -0.99 21.35 -13.18
C ARG A 83 0.41 21.54 -12.60
N ALA A 84 1.31 20.59 -12.76
CA ALA A 84 2.68 20.71 -12.27
C ALA A 84 3.38 21.97 -12.79
N PRO A 85 4.20 22.67 -11.98
CA PRO A 85 4.62 24.05 -12.24
C PRO A 85 5.62 24.21 -13.39
N SER A 86 6.22 23.13 -13.89
CA SER A 86 7.15 23.18 -15.01
C SER A 86 7.11 21.90 -15.83
N LEU A 87 7.59 21.95 -17.07
CA LEU A 87 7.69 20.75 -17.94
C LEU A 87 8.55 19.66 -17.28
N LYS A 88 9.64 20.03 -16.63
CA LYS A 88 10.48 19.09 -15.87
C LYS A 88 9.69 18.39 -14.76
N ARG A 89 8.89 19.14 -13.99
CA ARG A 89 8.08 18.56 -12.90
C ARG A 89 6.93 17.70 -13.46
N LYS A 90 6.34 18.07 -14.60
CA LYS A 90 5.37 17.22 -15.31
C LYS A 90 5.97 15.87 -15.71
N ALA A 91 7.15 15.89 -16.33
CA ALA A 91 7.84 14.68 -16.75
C ALA A 91 8.19 13.76 -15.58
N ILE A 92 8.68 14.31 -14.46
CA ILE A 92 8.98 13.56 -13.25
C ILE A 92 7.70 12.91 -12.68
N LEU A 93 6.60 13.66 -12.62
CA LEU A 93 5.35 13.15 -12.08
C LEU A 93 4.71 12.08 -12.99
N ILE A 94 4.82 12.22 -14.31
CA ILE A 94 4.41 11.16 -15.26
C ILE A 94 5.20 9.88 -15.01
N ALA A 95 6.53 9.97 -14.86
CA ALA A 95 7.38 8.82 -14.58
C ALA A 95 6.98 8.13 -13.28
N LYS A 96 6.80 8.90 -12.19
CA LYS A 96 6.33 8.37 -10.91
C LYS A 96 4.99 7.64 -11.05
N VAL A 97 3.98 8.26 -11.63
CA VAL A 97 2.64 7.65 -11.79
C VAL A 97 2.71 6.38 -12.66
N GLN A 98 3.61 6.33 -13.64
CA GLN A 98 3.86 5.12 -14.44
C GLN A 98 4.50 4.01 -13.59
N ASP A 99 5.45 4.36 -12.72
CA ASP A 99 6.10 3.40 -11.82
C ASP A 99 5.07 2.78 -10.86
N GLU A 100 4.15 3.56 -10.26
CA GLU A 100 3.05 3.05 -9.42
C GLU A 100 2.19 2.01 -10.16
N GLY A 101 1.86 2.28 -11.43
CA GLY A 101 1.17 1.29 -12.28
C GLY A 101 1.98 0.02 -12.49
N GLY A 102 3.30 0.15 -12.65
CA GLY A 102 4.26 -0.96 -12.75
C GLY A 102 4.37 -1.77 -11.46
N HIS A 103 4.42 -1.09 -10.31
CA HIS A 103 4.43 -1.72 -8.98
C HIS A 103 3.17 -2.58 -8.79
N GLY A 104 1.99 -2.02 -9.08
CA GLY A 104 0.74 -2.77 -9.05
C GLY A 104 0.79 -4.01 -9.92
N LEU A 105 1.35 -3.93 -11.13
CA LEU A 105 1.50 -5.05 -12.05
C LEU A 105 2.40 -6.16 -11.49
N TYR A 106 3.56 -5.82 -10.89
CA TYR A 106 4.47 -6.79 -10.27
C TYR A 106 3.80 -7.51 -9.10
N LEU A 107 3.07 -6.76 -8.28
CA LEU A 107 2.40 -7.29 -7.10
C LEU A 107 1.21 -8.19 -7.49
N TYR A 108 0.41 -7.80 -8.48
CA TYR A 108 -0.63 -8.69 -9.02
C TYR A 108 -0.03 -9.98 -9.57
N SER A 109 1.09 -9.90 -10.30
CA SER A 109 1.77 -11.09 -10.80
C SER A 109 2.25 -12.00 -9.67
N ALA A 110 2.72 -11.45 -8.55
CA ALA A 110 3.07 -12.23 -7.38
C ALA A 110 1.84 -12.89 -6.73
N ALA A 111 0.69 -12.20 -6.66
CA ALA A 111 -0.56 -12.76 -6.14
C ALA A 111 -1.13 -13.87 -7.05
N GLU A 112 -0.99 -13.73 -8.38
CA GLU A 112 -1.41 -14.73 -9.36
C GLU A 112 -0.73 -16.09 -9.13
N THR A 113 0.52 -16.10 -8.65
CA THR A 113 1.23 -17.35 -8.31
C THR A 113 0.65 -18.07 -7.09
N LEU A 114 -0.25 -17.43 -6.35
CA LEU A 114 -1.01 -18.00 -5.23
C LEU A 114 -2.41 -18.50 -5.64
N GLY A 115 -2.77 -18.38 -6.93
CA GLY A 115 -4.03 -18.88 -7.49
C GLY A 115 -5.18 -17.87 -7.53
N THR A 116 -4.93 -16.57 -7.30
CA THR A 116 -5.94 -15.51 -7.44
C THR A 116 -5.70 -14.77 -8.76
N SER A 117 -6.72 -14.69 -9.63
CA SER A 117 -6.53 -14.04 -10.93
C SER A 117 -6.47 -12.51 -10.81
N ARG A 118 -5.70 -11.88 -11.68
CA ARG A 118 -5.61 -10.43 -11.78
C ARG A 118 -6.96 -9.80 -12.07
N ASP A 119 -7.76 -10.41 -12.94
CA ASP A 119 -9.08 -9.91 -13.30
C ASP A 119 -10.04 -9.89 -12.10
N GLU A 120 -9.99 -10.93 -11.25
CA GLU A 120 -10.76 -10.96 -10.00
C GLU A 120 -10.32 -9.85 -9.04
N MET A 121 -9.02 -9.65 -8.88
CA MET A 121 -8.47 -8.59 -8.03
C MET A 121 -8.85 -7.20 -8.53
N LEU A 122 -8.72 -6.93 -9.84
CA LEU A 122 -9.12 -5.67 -10.46
C LEU A 122 -10.62 -5.45 -10.39
N ALA A 123 -11.44 -6.48 -10.64
CA ALA A 123 -12.91 -6.39 -10.49
C ALA A 123 -13.30 -6.07 -9.03
N ALA A 124 -12.61 -6.63 -8.04
CA ALA A 124 -12.82 -6.31 -6.64
C ALA A 124 -12.45 -4.84 -6.32
N LEU A 125 -11.33 -4.34 -6.86
CA LEU A 125 -10.89 -2.95 -6.68
C LEU A 125 -11.89 -1.97 -7.29
N HIS A 126 -12.29 -2.19 -8.53
CA HIS A 126 -13.18 -1.29 -9.26
C HIS A 126 -14.64 -1.35 -8.80
N SER A 127 -15.07 -2.45 -8.17
CA SER A 127 -16.40 -2.54 -7.52
C SER A 127 -16.44 -2.00 -6.09
N GLY A 128 -15.31 -1.53 -5.54
CA GLY A 128 -15.22 -1.02 -4.18
C GLY A 128 -15.19 -2.09 -3.08
N ARG A 129 -15.08 -3.38 -3.43
CA ARG A 129 -14.98 -4.48 -2.45
C ARG A 129 -13.57 -4.66 -1.89
N ALA A 130 -12.54 -4.25 -2.63
CA ALA A 130 -11.17 -4.38 -2.21
C ALA A 130 -10.74 -3.27 -1.24
N LYS A 131 -9.86 -3.62 -0.32
CA LYS A 131 -9.17 -2.67 0.57
C LYS A 131 -7.85 -2.22 -0.06
N TYR A 132 -7.45 -1.01 0.25
CA TYR A 132 -6.16 -0.39 -0.11
C TYR A 132 -5.74 0.56 1.01
N SER A 133 -4.55 1.15 0.95
CA SER A 133 -4.07 2.07 1.99
C SER A 133 -4.99 3.27 2.17
N SER A 134 -5.43 3.52 3.40
CA SER A 134 -6.37 4.60 3.74
C SER A 134 -5.84 5.98 3.38
N ILE A 135 -4.52 6.15 3.33
CA ILE A 135 -3.84 7.43 3.05
C ILE A 135 -4.29 8.06 1.71
N PHE A 136 -4.63 7.25 0.71
CA PHE A 136 -5.07 7.74 -0.60
C PHE A 136 -6.51 8.30 -0.61
N ASN A 137 -7.21 8.24 0.52
CA ASN A 137 -8.54 8.85 0.69
C ASN A 137 -8.49 10.27 1.27
N TYR A 138 -7.31 10.89 1.32
CA TYR A 138 -7.14 12.30 1.68
C TYR A 138 -6.92 13.16 0.44
N PRO A 139 -7.37 14.44 0.47
CA PRO A 139 -7.29 15.32 -0.68
C PRO A 139 -5.88 15.86 -0.91
N THR A 140 -5.50 16.00 -2.19
CA THR A 140 -4.28 16.68 -2.62
C THR A 140 -4.66 18.09 -3.10
N LEU A 141 -4.55 19.08 -2.23
CA LEU A 141 -5.14 20.41 -2.41
C LEU A 141 -4.25 21.37 -3.22
N ASN A 142 -2.93 21.26 -3.05
CA ASN A 142 -1.96 22.14 -3.70
C ASN A 142 -0.66 21.40 -4.08
N TRP A 143 0.28 22.11 -4.71
CA TRP A 143 1.54 21.49 -5.16
C TRP A 143 2.44 21.04 -4.00
N ALA A 144 2.34 21.67 -2.82
CA ALA A 144 3.07 21.21 -1.64
C ALA A 144 2.60 19.83 -1.17
N ASP A 145 1.30 19.50 -1.33
CA ASP A 145 0.81 18.16 -1.01
C ASP A 145 1.50 17.09 -1.87
N VAL A 146 1.72 17.37 -3.16
CA VAL A 146 2.45 16.44 -4.04
C VAL A 146 3.88 16.22 -3.52
N GLY A 147 4.53 17.29 -3.08
CA GLY A 147 5.86 17.20 -2.47
C GLY A 147 5.85 16.43 -1.15
N VAL A 148 4.84 16.68 -0.29
CA VAL A 148 4.71 15.99 1.02
C VAL A 148 4.32 14.52 0.83
N ILE A 149 3.49 14.18 -0.15
CA ILE A 149 3.21 12.79 -0.51
C ILE A 149 4.54 12.10 -0.84
N GLY A 150 5.34 12.64 -1.77
CA GLY A 150 6.64 12.08 -2.08
C GLY A 150 7.57 11.95 -0.88
N TRP A 151 7.61 12.95 0.01
CA TRP A 151 8.49 12.90 1.18
C TRP A 151 7.97 11.98 2.28
N LEU A 152 6.74 12.21 2.77
CA LEU A 152 6.23 11.53 3.96
C LEU A 152 5.49 10.23 3.63
N VAL A 153 4.64 10.21 2.59
CA VAL A 153 3.85 9.01 2.25
C VAL A 153 4.75 7.95 1.62
N ASP A 154 5.55 8.31 0.60
CA ASP A 154 6.50 7.37 0.00
C ASP A 154 7.61 7.00 1.00
N GLY A 155 8.02 7.93 1.88
CA GLY A 155 8.94 7.63 2.97
C GLY A 155 8.40 6.58 3.94
N ALA A 156 7.13 6.65 4.32
CA ALA A 156 6.46 5.64 5.14
C ALA A 156 6.27 4.33 4.36
N ALA A 157 5.94 4.42 3.06
CA ALA A 157 5.83 3.26 2.19
C ALA A 157 7.16 2.50 2.11
N ILE A 158 8.27 3.17 1.82
CA ILE A 158 9.63 2.57 1.78
C ILE A 158 9.97 1.91 3.12
N MET A 159 9.68 2.56 4.24
CA MET A 159 9.93 2.00 5.58
C MET A 159 9.19 0.68 5.80
N ASN A 160 7.95 0.57 5.30
CA ASN A 160 7.17 -0.67 5.31
C ASN A 160 7.67 -1.72 4.30
N GLN A 161 8.15 -1.27 3.14
CA GLN A 161 8.44 -2.13 1.99
C GLN A 161 9.83 -2.77 2.06
N ILE A 162 10.86 -2.06 2.55
CA ILE A 162 12.23 -2.59 2.65
C ILE A 162 12.28 -3.93 3.39
N PRO A 163 11.64 -4.13 4.55
CA PRO A 163 11.62 -5.43 5.22
C PRO A 163 10.97 -6.54 4.40
N LEU A 164 10.03 -6.20 3.50
CA LEU A 164 9.36 -7.16 2.62
C LEU A 164 10.29 -7.76 1.55
N CYS A 165 11.44 -7.13 1.27
CA CYS A 165 12.48 -7.75 0.44
C CYS A 165 13.00 -9.07 1.05
N ARG A 166 12.76 -9.29 2.36
CA ARG A 166 13.05 -10.52 3.10
C ARG A 166 11.78 -11.31 3.46
N CYS A 167 10.65 -11.02 2.82
CA CYS A 167 9.43 -11.81 2.99
C CYS A 167 9.71 -13.30 2.72
N SER A 168 9.11 -14.17 3.51
CA SER A 168 9.21 -15.63 3.34
C SER A 168 8.65 -16.13 2.01
N TYR A 169 7.78 -15.37 1.33
CA TYR A 169 7.27 -15.71 0.01
C TYR A 169 8.15 -15.13 -1.10
N GLY A 170 8.83 -15.99 -1.86
CA GLY A 170 9.83 -15.61 -2.85
C GLY A 170 9.36 -14.63 -3.92
N PRO A 171 8.22 -14.85 -4.62
CA PRO A 171 7.73 -13.90 -5.62
C PRO A 171 7.49 -12.50 -5.10
N TYR A 172 6.89 -12.36 -3.91
CA TYR A 172 6.66 -11.06 -3.29
C TYR A 172 7.98 -10.37 -2.91
N ALA A 173 8.90 -11.10 -2.27
CA ALA A 173 10.20 -10.56 -1.90
C ALA A 173 11.00 -10.04 -3.11
N ARG A 174 10.97 -10.76 -4.24
CA ARG A 174 11.64 -10.34 -5.49
C ARG A 174 11.01 -9.10 -6.10
N ALA A 175 9.68 -9.01 -6.12
CA ALA A 175 8.98 -7.81 -6.58
C ALA A 175 9.38 -6.58 -5.76
N MET A 176 9.46 -6.71 -4.43
CA MET A 176 9.79 -5.62 -3.52
C MET A 176 11.19 -5.03 -3.74
N VAL A 177 12.16 -5.82 -4.20
CA VAL A 177 13.51 -5.31 -4.50
C VAL A 177 13.47 -4.22 -5.58
N ARG A 178 12.62 -4.38 -6.58
CA ARG A 178 12.46 -3.39 -7.64
C ARG A 178 11.62 -2.20 -7.17
N VAL A 179 10.47 -2.46 -6.55
CA VAL A 179 9.59 -1.43 -5.99
C VAL A 179 10.38 -0.48 -5.09
N CYS A 180 11.12 -0.98 -4.11
CA CYS A 180 11.90 -0.13 -3.19
C CYS A 180 12.94 0.76 -3.88
N LYS A 181 13.51 0.33 -5.01
CA LYS A 181 14.47 1.16 -5.77
C LYS A 181 13.78 2.35 -6.43
N GLU A 182 12.63 2.12 -7.03
CA GLU A 182 11.84 3.15 -7.71
C GLU A 182 11.23 4.12 -6.68
N GLU A 183 10.70 3.61 -5.58
CA GLU A 183 10.19 4.41 -4.45
C GLU A 183 11.24 5.36 -3.82
N SER A 184 12.49 4.92 -3.75
CA SER A 184 13.58 5.78 -3.25
C SER A 184 13.78 7.02 -4.14
N PHE A 185 13.52 6.91 -5.43
CA PHE A 185 13.51 8.04 -6.35
C PHE A 185 12.30 8.95 -6.11
N HIS A 186 11.11 8.38 -5.89
CA HIS A 186 9.88 9.11 -5.60
C HIS A 186 10.03 9.97 -4.34
N GLN A 187 10.51 9.38 -3.25
CA GLN A 187 10.76 10.09 -2.00
C GLN A 187 11.71 11.27 -2.20
N ARG A 188 12.83 11.05 -2.89
CA ARG A 188 13.81 12.10 -3.15
C ARG A 188 13.21 13.24 -3.96
N GLN A 189 12.43 12.94 -5.02
CA GLN A 189 11.82 13.96 -5.87
C GLN A 189 10.79 14.81 -5.14
N GLY A 190 10.00 14.20 -4.25
CA GLY A 190 9.09 14.93 -3.36
C GLY A 190 9.83 15.87 -2.42
N TYR A 191 10.84 15.37 -1.72
CA TYR A 191 11.65 16.17 -0.81
C TYR A 191 12.37 17.34 -1.52
N GLU A 192 12.95 17.10 -2.69
CA GLU A 192 13.57 18.14 -3.51
C GLU A 192 12.56 19.22 -3.96
N ALA A 193 11.31 18.83 -4.25
CA ALA A 193 10.27 19.81 -4.57
C ALA A 193 9.96 20.73 -3.39
N LEU A 194 9.89 20.16 -2.18
CA LEU A 194 9.67 20.94 -0.95
C LEU A 194 10.86 21.85 -0.64
N LEU A 195 12.10 21.39 -0.81
CA LEU A 195 13.30 22.24 -0.64
C LEU A 195 13.28 23.48 -1.55
N VAL A 196 12.80 23.31 -2.78
CA VAL A 196 12.66 24.44 -3.71
C VAL A 196 11.60 25.42 -3.20
N MET A 197 10.45 24.94 -2.73
CA MET A 197 9.36 25.79 -2.22
C MET A 197 9.76 26.50 -0.93
N MET A 198 10.50 25.84 -0.04
CA MET A 198 10.99 26.42 1.21
C MET A 198 12.03 27.54 1.02
N ARG A 199 12.71 27.55 -0.14
CA ARG A 199 13.59 28.65 -0.58
C ARG A 199 12.85 29.77 -1.32
N GLY A 200 11.57 29.60 -1.57
CA GLY A 200 10.74 30.53 -2.31
C GLY A 200 10.10 31.61 -1.46
N THR A 201 8.88 32.03 -1.83
CA THR A 201 8.13 33.08 -1.15
C THR A 201 7.58 32.63 0.21
N GLU A 202 7.08 33.56 1.00
CA GLU A 202 6.43 33.25 2.28
C GLU A 202 5.18 32.37 2.07
N GLU A 203 4.40 32.65 1.03
CA GLU A 203 3.22 31.86 0.68
C GLU A 203 3.60 30.41 0.33
N GLN A 204 4.71 30.21 -0.40
CA GLN A 204 5.19 28.86 -0.72
C GLN A 204 5.62 28.11 0.54
N ARG A 205 6.32 28.77 1.47
CA ARG A 205 6.70 28.18 2.77
C ARG A 205 5.46 27.83 3.60
N ALA A 206 4.47 28.74 3.64
CA ALA A 206 3.22 28.50 4.33
C ALA A 206 2.43 27.31 3.74
N MET A 207 2.40 27.17 2.40
CA MET A 207 1.81 26.00 1.74
C MET A 207 2.49 24.68 2.16
N VAL A 208 3.82 24.67 2.25
CA VAL A 208 4.58 23.47 2.68
C VAL A 208 4.23 23.13 4.13
N GLN A 209 4.24 24.11 5.02
CA GLN A 209 3.92 23.90 6.43
C GLN A 209 2.47 23.41 6.60
N ASP A 210 1.51 23.99 5.88
CA ASP A 210 0.12 23.55 5.89
C ASP A 210 -0.03 22.08 5.40
N ALA A 211 0.66 21.71 4.31
CA ALA A 211 0.66 20.35 3.83
C ALA A 211 1.26 19.38 4.86
N VAL A 212 2.39 19.73 5.49
CA VAL A 212 3.00 18.92 6.56
C VAL A 212 2.02 18.72 7.73
N ASN A 213 1.32 19.78 8.13
CA ASN A 213 0.32 19.73 9.20
C ASN A 213 -0.82 18.75 8.89
N ARG A 214 -1.25 18.67 7.62
CA ARG A 214 -2.33 17.78 7.21
C ARG A 214 -1.91 16.32 7.04
N TRP A 215 -0.66 16.06 6.67
CA TRP A 215 -0.21 14.71 6.28
C TRP A 215 0.53 13.95 7.39
N TRP A 216 1.15 14.62 8.35
CA TRP A 216 2.00 13.99 9.36
C TRP A 216 1.33 12.81 10.08
N TRP A 217 0.22 13.06 10.76
CA TRP A 217 -0.48 12.02 11.53
C TRP A 217 -1.01 10.88 10.67
N LYS A 218 -1.43 11.19 9.46
CA LYS A 218 -1.92 10.22 8.49
C LYS A 218 -0.81 9.29 8.01
N CYS A 219 0.40 9.81 7.85
CA CYS A 219 1.57 8.99 7.52
C CYS A 219 1.96 8.07 8.68
N LEU A 220 1.86 8.52 9.94
CA LEU A 220 2.09 7.65 11.10
C LEU A 220 1.07 6.50 11.18
N ALA A 221 -0.18 6.75 10.79
CA ALA A 221 -1.23 5.73 10.76
C ALA A 221 -1.02 4.69 9.64
N MET A 222 -0.21 4.96 8.60
CA MET A 222 0.07 4.00 7.52
C MET A 222 0.74 2.71 8.00
N PHE A 223 1.44 2.74 9.12
CA PHE A 223 2.07 1.55 9.70
C PHE A 223 1.05 0.57 10.29
N GLY A 224 -0.22 0.97 10.40
CA GLY A 224 -1.31 0.20 10.97
C GLY A 224 -1.49 0.44 12.48
N PRO A 225 -2.50 -0.18 13.09
CA PRO A 225 -2.75 -0.02 14.53
C PRO A 225 -1.59 -0.55 15.37
N PRO A 226 -1.52 -0.19 16.66
CA PRO A 226 -0.54 -0.72 17.61
C PRO A 226 -0.47 -2.25 17.55
N ASP A 227 0.71 -2.81 17.84
CA ASP A 227 0.96 -4.25 17.71
C ASP A 227 -0.02 -5.09 18.53
N ASP A 228 -0.38 -4.65 19.73
CA ASP A 228 -1.36 -5.31 20.60
C ASP A 228 -2.77 -5.39 20.00
N ASN A 229 -3.09 -4.49 19.08
CA ASN A 229 -4.38 -4.40 18.39
C ASN A 229 -4.33 -4.90 16.94
N SER A 230 -3.24 -5.58 16.56
CA SER A 230 -2.97 -6.00 15.17
C SER A 230 -2.71 -7.52 15.05
N PRO A 231 -3.72 -8.39 15.22
CA PRO A 231 -3.55 -9.84 15.17
C PRO A 231 -3.00 -10.34 13.83
N ASN A 232 -3.28 -9.64 12.74
CA ASN A 232 -2.74 -9.95 11.42
C ASN A 232 -1.23 -9.66 11.32
N SER A 233 -0.74 -8.66 12.06
CA SER A 233 0.69 -8.35 12.14
C SER A 233 1.44 -9.47 12.86
N ALA A 234 0.94 -9.92 14.00
CA ALA A 234 1.53 -11.02 14.76
C ALA A 234 1.63 -12.30 13.90
N LEU A 235 0.58 -12.64 13.15
CA LEU A 235 0.56 -13.79 12.26
C LEU A 235 1.55 -13.63 11.10
N GLY A 236 1.62 -12.43 10.50
CA GLY A 236 2.58 -12.10 9.47
C GLY A 236 4.03 -12.20 9.95
N MET A 237 4.30 -11.78 11.19
CA MET A 237 5.61 -11.92 11.85
C MET A 237 5.96 -13.39 12.08
N LYS A 238 5.04 -14.19 12.63
CA LYS A 238 5.23 -15.63 12.87
C LYS A 238 5.69 -16.36 11.59
N TRP A 239 5.09 -16.02 10.47
CA TRP A 239 5.42 -16.66 9.19
C TRP A 239 6.52 -15.96 8.38
N GLY A 240 7.19 -14.97 8.93
CA GLY A 240 8.23 -14.25 8.21
C GLY A 240 7.74 -13.49 6.96
N ILE A 241 6.43 -13.30 6.82
CA ILE A 241 5.85 -12.42 5.79
C ILE A 241 6.22 -10.98 6.11
N LYS A 242 6.08 -10.60 7.38
CA LYS A 242 6.51 -9.33 7.94
C LYS A 242 7.71 -9.57 8.86
N ARG A 243 8.69 -8.67 8.88
CA ARG A 243 9.96 -8.85 9.62
C ARG A 243 10.16 -7.83 10.74
N ILE A 244 9.36 -6.78 10.76
CA ILE A 244 9.43 -5.69 11.72
C ILE A 244 7.98 -5.33 12.09
N SER A 245 7.73 -5.03 13.36
CA SER A 245 6.39 -4.73 13.86
C SER A 245 5.88 -3.35 13.39
N ASN A 246 4.59 -3.08 13.59
CA ASN A 246 3.99 -1.78 13.22
C ASN A 246 4.61 -0.65 14.05
N ASP A 247 4.73 -0.86 15.35
CA ASP A 247 5.22 0.15 16.27
C ASP A 247 6.72 0.43 16.06
N GLU A 248 7.52 -0.60 15.80
CA GLU A 248 8.94 -0.44 15.47
C GLU A 248 9.14 0.31 14.14
N LEU A 249 8.36 0.00 13.11
CA LEU A 249 8.44 0.70 11.82
C LEU A 249 8.04 2.18 11.96
N ARG A 250 6.97 2.45 12.72
CA ARG A 250 6.51 3.81 13.01
C ARG A 250 7.57 4.60 13.75
N GLN A 251 8.19 4.00 14.77
CA GLN A 251 9.30 4.63 15.52
C GLN A 251 10.48 4.97 14.60
N LYS A 252 10.91 4.03 13.78
CA LYS A 252 11.98 4.25 12.79
C LYS A 252 11.66 5.38 11.82
N PHE A 253 10.42 5.47 11.38
CA PHE A 253 9.96 6.55 10.50
C PHE A 253 10.03 7.91 11.20
N VAL A 254 9.56 8.02 12.44
CA VAL A 254 9.65 9.26 13.22
C VAL A 254 11.11 9.69 13.35
N ASP A 255 11.98 8.78 13.78
CA ASP A 255 13.40 9.08 14.00
C ASP A 255 14.14 9.49 12.72
N ALA A 256 13.76 8.90 11.57
CA ALA A 256 14.32 9.26 10.27
C ALA A 256 13.79 10.61 9.73
N THR A 257 12.52 10.94 10.05
CA THR A 257 11.84 12.12 9.49
C THR A 257 12.19 13.41 10.24
N VAL A 258 12.37 13.35 11.56
CA VAL A 258 12.66 14.54 12.39
C VAL A 258 13.89 15.33 11.90
N PRO A 259 15.06 14.71 11.64
CA PRO A 259 16.20 15.44 11.10
C PRO A 259 15.95 16.00 9.69
N GLN A 260 15.15 15.31 8.86
CA GLN A 260 14.78 15.80 7.53
C GLN A 260 13.87 17.04 7.62
N ALA A 261 12.90 17.05 8.53
CA ALA A 261 12.03 18.20 8.80
C ALA A 261 12.86 19.42 9.25
N LYS A 262 13.85 19.20 10.12
CA LYS A 262 14.77 20.25 10.57
C LYS A 262 15.57 20.84 9.41
N VAL A 263 16.12 20.02 8.52
CA VAL A 263 16.85 20.47 7.33
C VAL A 263 15.92 21.20 6.36
N LEU A 264 14.69 20.74 6.20
CA LEU A 264 13.67 21.38 5.37
C LEU A 264 13.20 22.74 5.94
N GLY A 265 13.31 22.92 7.26
CA GLY A 265 12.88 24.13 7.95
C GLY A 265 11.36 24.16 8.24
N VAL A 266 10.75 23.00 8.41
CA VAL A 266 9.35 22.85 8.79
C VAL A 266 9.21 22.31 10.21
N THR A 267 8.08 22.60 10.85
CA THR A 267 7.70 22.07 12.15
C THR A 267 6.73 20.90 11.96
N LEU A 268 7.05 19.73 12.52
CA LEU A 268 6.10 18.63 12.58
C LEU A 268 5.00 18.96 13.61
N PRO A 269 3.72 18.77 13.29
CA PRO A 269 2.59 19.22 14.13
C PRO A 269 2.32 18.25 15.28
N ASP A 270 3.31 18.01 16.09
CA ASP A 270 3.28 17.09 17.20
C ASP A 270 3.92 17.75 18.44
N PRO A 271 3.10 18.23 19.41
CA PRO A 271 3.59 18.91 20.59
C PRO A 271 4.35 18.00 21.57
N ASP A 272 4.18 16.69 21.45
CA ASP A 272 4.85 15.69 22.30
C ASP A 272 6.16 15.21 21.69
N LEU A 273 6.46 15.64 20.46
CA LEU A 273 7.66 15.22 19.73
C LEU A 273 8.93 15.76 20.39
N LYS A 274 9.69 14.88 21.02
CA LYS A 274 10.95 15.23 21.68
C LYS A 274 11.91 14.04 21.71
N TRP A 275 13.19 14.32 21.67
CA TRP A 275 14.21 13.28 21.88
C TRP A 275 14.17 12.75 23.31
N ASN A 276 14.19 11.46 23.47
CA ASN A 276 14.22 10.76 24.75
C ASN A 276 15.54 10.01 24.89
N GLU A 277 16.47 10.57 25.66
CA GLU A 277 17.80 10.02 25.87
C GLU A 277 17.77 8.59 26.47
N ALA A 278 16.83 8.29 27.34
CA ALA A 278 16.74 6.99 27.97
C ALA A 278 16.32 5.88 27.00
N ARG A 279 15.55 6.23 25.96
CA ARG A 279 15.07 5.30 24.92
C ARG A 279 15.96 5.31 23.68
N GLY A 280 16.75 6.36 23.46
CA GLY A 280 17.49 6.59 22.21
C GLY A 280 16.59 6.82 21.00
N HIS A 281 15.36 7.33 21.21
CA HIS A 281 14.32 7.56 20.20
C HIS A 281 13.55 8.84 20.50
N HIS A 282 12.83 9.36 19.50
CA HIS A 282 11.89 10.44 19.73
C HIS A 282 10.58 9.88 20.35
N ASP A 283 10.12 10.51 21.42
CA ASP A 283 8.72 10.35 21.82
C ASP A 283 7.83 11.14 20.85
N TYR A 284 6.62 10.66 20.61
CA TYR A 284 5.63 11.31 19.75
C TYR A 284 4.22 11.12 20.33
N GLY A 285 3.29 11.99 19.93
CA GLY A 285 1.92 12.04 20.45
C GLY A 285 1.02 10.91 19.97
N GLN A 286 -0.27 11.06 20.20
CA GLN A 286 -1.29 10.04 19.93
C GLN A 286 -1.87 10.21 18.52
N ILE A 287 -2.01 9.09 17.80
CA ILE A 287 -2.67 9.01 16.50
C ILE A 287 -4.18 8.91 16.72
N ASP A 288 -4.95 9.64 15.92
CA ASP A 288 -6.41 9.52 15.89
C ASP A 288 -6.81 8.23 15.15
N TRP A 289 -7.00 7.16 15.93
CA TRP A 289 -7.43 5.87 15.41
C TRP A 289 -8.89 5.85 14.99
N ASP A 290 -9.74 6.73 15.51
CA ASP A 290 -11.14 6.83 15.09
C ASP A 290 -11.23 7.42 13.67
N GLU A 291 -10.46 8.48 13.37
CA GLU A 291 -10.29 8.98 11.99
C GLU A 291 -9.78 7.90 11.06
N PHE A 292 -8.74 7.15 11.48
CA PHE A 292 -8.17 6.07 10.69
C PHE A 292 -9.22 5.00 10.35
N TRP A 293 -9.94 4.46 11.35
CA TRP A 293 -10.95 3.44 11.12
C TRP A 293 -12.15 3.96 10.34
N SER A 294 -12.57 5.20 10.56
CA SER A 294 -13.60 5.87 9.76
C SER A 294 -13.20 5.85 8.27
N THR A 295 -11.96 6.23 7.96
CA THR A 295 -11.43 6.24 6.58
C THR A 295 -11.31 4.83 6.00
N VAL A 296 -10.81 3.86 6.75
CA VAL A 296 -10.73 2.44 6.34
C VAL A 296 -12.11 1.85 6.03
N ASN A 297 -13.14 2.32 6.74
CA ASN A 297 -14.52 1.88 6.57
C ASN A 297 -15.30 2.67 5.49
N GLY A 298 -14.63 3.54 4.74
CA GLY A 298 -15.23 4.22 3.59
C GLY A 298 -15.83 5.59 3.88
N ASN A 299 -15.60 6.14 5.08
CA ASN A 299 -16.16 7.43 5.51
C ASN A 299 -15.11 8.56 5.55
N GLY A 300 -13.93 8.36 5.00
CA GLY A 300 -12.92 9.41 4.86
C GLY A 300 -13.26 10.45 3.80
N PRO A 301 -12.51 11.56 3.76
CA PRO A 301 -12.87 12.74 2.97
C PRO A 301 -12.99 12.50 1.47
N CYS A 302 -12.22 11.56 0.90
CA CYS A 302 -12.19 11.28 -0.53
C CYS A 302 -12.63 9.86 -0.91
N ASN A 303 -13.10 9.03 0.02
CA ASN A 303 -13.49 7.64 -0.29
C ASN A 303 -14.51 7.55 -1.43
N LYS A 304 -15.57 8.38 -1.37
CA LYS A 304 -16.65 8.38 -2.39
C LYS A 304 -16.13 8.85 -3.75
N GLU A 305 -15.34 9.92 -3.76
CA GLU A 305 -14.73 10.45 -4.98
C GLU A 305 -13.80 9.43 -5.63
N ARG A 306 -12.89 8.82 -4.84
CA ARG A 306 -11.96 7.80 -5.31
C ARG A 306 -12.68 6.57 -5.88
N LEU A 307 -13.73 6.11 -5.22
CA LEU A 307 -14.55 5.01 -5.72
C LEU A 307 -15.29 5.41 -7.01
N GLY A 308 -15.94 6.56 -7.03
CA GLY A 308 -16.66 7.05 -8.20
C GLY A 308 -15.78 7.19 -9.44
N ALA A 309 -14.56 7.74 -9.26
CA ALA A 309 -13.59 7.87 -10.34
C ALA A 309 -13.16 6.49 -10.89
N ARG A 310 -12.88 5.51 -10.03
CA ARG A 310 -12.50 4.16 -10.46
C ARG A 310 -13.64 3.44 -11.17
N VAL A 311 -14.84 3.47 -10.61
CA VAL A 311 -16.04 2.84 -11.22
C VAL A 311 -16.32 3.45 -12.60
N LYS A 312 -16.27 4.79 -12.69
CA LYS A 312 -16.46 5.48 -13.97
C LYS A 312 -15.41 5.06 -15.00
N ALA A 313 -14.13 5.12 -14.65
CA ALA A 313 -13.04 4.76 -15.55
C ALA A 313 -13.13 3.29 -16.00
N TRP A 314 -13.50 2.38 -15.09
CA TRP A 314 -13.73 0.98 -15.42
C TRP A 314 -14.84 0.78 -16.43
N ASN A 315 -15.99 1.44 -16.23
CA ASN A 315 -17.13 1.34 -17.13
C ASN A 315 -16.84 1.99 -18.50
N ASP A 316 -16.24 3.19 -18.50
CA ASP A 316 -15.88 3.89 -19.75
C ASP A 316 -14.89 3.06 -20.60
N GLY A 317 -14.01 2.29 -19.96
CA GLY A 317 -13.05 1.41 -20.63
C GLY A 317 -13.57 0.01 -20.98
N ALA A 318 -14.83 -0.33 -20.73
CA ALA A 318 -15.37 -1.68 -20.93
C ALA A 318 -15.20 -2.15 -22.37
N TRP A 319 -15.55 -1.33 -23.34
CA TRP A 319 -15.46 -1.66 -24.78
C TRP A 319 -14.02 -1.97 -25.23
N VAL A 320 -13.02 -1.31 -24.64
CA VAL A 320 -11.59 -1.58 -24.96
C VAL A 320 -11.21 -2.99 -24.48
N ARG A 321 -11.63 -3.36 -23.25
CA ARG A 321 -11.38 -4.70 -22.70
C ARG A 321 -12.07 -5.78 -23.52
N GLU A 322 -13.32 -5.56 -23.90
CA GLU A 322 -14.09 -6.47 -24.77
C GLU A 322 -13.41 -6.66 -26.13
N ALA A 323 -12.97 -5.57 -26.76
CA ALA A 323 -12.23 -5.64 -28.02
C ALA A 323 -10.89 -6.39 -27.90
N ALA A 324 -10.16 -6.17 -26.80
CA ALA A 324 -8.90 -6.88 -26.53
C ALA A 324 -9.12 -8.38 -26.33
N LEU A 325 -10.16 -8.78 -25.58
CA LEU A 325 -10.54 -10.18 -25.39
C LEU A 325 -10.97 -10.85 -26.69
N ALA A 326 -11.77 -10.17 -27.50
CA ALA A 326 -12.19 -10.68 -28.82
C ALA A 326 -10.97 -10.85 -29.76
N HIS A 327 -10.01 -9.93 -29.73
CA HIS A 327 -8.77 -10.05 -30.49
C HIS A 327 -7.94 -11.26 -30.04
N ALA A 328 -7.73 -11.41 -28.71
CA ALA A 328 -6.98 -12.53 -28.16
C ALA A 328 -7.61 -13.88 -28.52
N ALA A 329 -8.94 -14.01 -28.46
CA ALA A 329 -9.66 -15.21 -28.86
C ALA A 329 -9.46 -15.55 -30.33
N LYS A 330 -9.48 -14.54 -31.23
CA LYS A 330 -9.18 -14.75 -32.65
C LYS A 330 -7.75 -15.23 -32.90
N GLN A 331 -6.77 -14.70 -32.17
CA GLN A 331 -5.39 -15.14 -32.27
C GLN A 331 -5.21 -16.60 -31.83
N GLN A 332 -5.82 -17.00 -30.72
CA GLN A 332 -5.80 -18.39 -30.26
C GLN A 332 -6.42 -19.34 -31.30
N GLN A 333 -7.56 -18.97 -31.88
CA GLN A 333 -8.20 -19.80 -32.92
C GLN A 333 -7.34 -19.94 -34.18
N ARG A 334 -6.60 -18.90 -34.57
CA ARG A 334 -5.65 -18.98 -35.69
C ARG A 334 -4.49 -19.94 -35.40
N GLN A 335 -3.87 -19.79 -34.21
CA GLN A 335 -2.78 -20.67 -33.78
C GLN A 335 -3.19 -22.15 -33.72
N MET A 336 -4.42 -22.42 -33.21
CA MET A 336 -4.96 -23.78 -33.18
C MET A 336 -5.20 -24.36 -34.58
N LYS A 337 -5.60 -23.52 -35.56
CA LYS A 337 -5.78 -23.96 -36.95
C LYS A 337 -4.48 -24.16 -37.69
N GLU A 338 -3.43 -23.42 -37.33
CA GLU A 338 -2.08 -23.57 -37.92
C GLU A 338 -1.32 -24.76 -37.35
N ALA A 339 -1.70 -25.22 -36.13
CA ALA A 339 -1.10 -26.36 -35.44
C ALA A 339 -1.80 -27.71 -35.76
N ALA A 340 -2.97 -27.69 -36.39
CA ALA A 340 -3.76 -28.86 -36.80
C ALA A 340 -3.54 -29.20 -38.27
#